data_a496d3d6c8a26b93501a5c06fd0cff9a
#
_entry.id   a496d3d6c8a26b93501a5c06fd0cff9a
#
_cell.length_a   1.000
_cell.length_b   1.000
_cell.length_c   1.000
_cell.angle_alpha   90.00
_cell.angle_beta   90.00
_cell.angle_gamma   90.00
#
_symmetry.space_group_name_H-M   'P 1'
#
loop_
_entity.id
_entity.type
_entity.pdbx_description
1 polymer ?
#
loop_
_entity_poly.entity_id
_entity_poly.type
_entity_poly.pdbx_seq_one_letter_code
_entity_poly.pdbx_strand_id
1 'polypeptide(L)'
;MKSKLIALALFAFTATTVAFFPAYQSVGGITPVVLPSTDPPVINAGVNDQSRIDVVFVLDTTGSMGGLIQAAKEKIWSIATTMASAQSAPEIRMGLVAYRDRGDAYVTRVVDLSSDLDSMYATLMDFQADGGGDGPESVNQALYDAVHKLSWSQDSGTYKAVFLVGDAPPHMDYQDDIKYPVTLSAAKDKGIVINTIQCGQMGTTTPAWQQIARLGEGHYFQVEQAGSAVAIATPFDEKIASLSEKLDDTRLYYGSEEDKEKQRRKIKASDKLHAASSVESRARRAAFNASKSGAANFLGEGELVDEVSSGRVDLSSIDKDQLPEPLQAMAPEEQAVIISETAERRDELQRQINELTEQRSTYLEKKLEEAGGARDSLDDKIYSAVREQAGRLGLTYEADAPAY
;
A
#
# COMPACT_ATOMS: atom_id res chain seq x y z
N MET A 1 -36.53 -18.63 50.03
CA MET A 1 -36.20 -17.76 51.17
C MET A 1 -34.72 -17.40 51.30
N LYS A 2 -33.80 -18.07 50.62
CA LYS A 2 -32.33 -17.76 50.71
C LYS A 2 -31.87 -16.58 49.83
N SER A 3 -32.60 -16.22 48.79
CA SER A 3 -32.21 -15.12 47.86
C SER A 3 -32.59 -13.70 48.39
N LYS A 4 -33.57 -13.59 49.28
CA LYS A 4 -33.98 -12.29 49.87
C LYS A 4 -33.05 -11.82 50.98
N LEU A 5 -32.31 -12.74 51.64
CA LEU A 5 -31.36 -12.42 52.71
C LEU A 5 -30.02 -11.88 52.13
N ILE A 6 -29.64 -12.30 50.93
CA ILE A 6 -28.41 -11.82 50.28
C ILE A 6 -28.59 -10.38 49.77
N ALA A 7 -29.77 -10.03 49.26
CA ALA A 7 -30.08 -8.64 48.81
C ALA A 7 -30.08 -7.65 49.99
N LEU A 8 -30.52 -8.07 51.18
CA LEU A 8 -30.56 -7.19 52.36
C LEU A 8 -29.14 -6.95 52.94
N ALA A 9 -28.24 -7.93 52.86
CA ALA A 9 -26.87 -7.79 53.31
C ALA A 9 -26.04 -6.87 52.42
N LEU A 10 -26.29 -6.85 51.09
CA LEU A 10 -25.62 -5.95 50.13
C LEU A 10 -26.06 -4.49 50.30
N PHE A 11 -27.34 -4.23 50.65
CA PHE A 11 -27.83 -2.89 50.89
C PHE A 11 -27.37 -2.30 52.25
N ALA A 12 -27.13 -3.12 53.25
CA ALA A 12 -26.60 -2.69 54.54
C ALA A 12 -25.11 -2.30 54.45
N PHE A 13 -24.32 -2.93 53.56
CA PHE A 13 -22.91 -2.60 53.38
C PHE A 13 -22.65 -1.32 52.61
N THR A 14 -23.54 -0.94 51.69
CA THR A 14 -23.43 0.33 50.93
C THR A 14 -23.89 1.53 51.74
N ALA A 15 -24.78 1.37 52.73
CA ALA A 15 -25.25 2.47 53.59
C ALA A 15 -24.25 2.88 54.68
N THR A 16 -23.34 1.95 55.10
CA THR A 16 -22.35 2.23 56.14
C THR A 16 -21.07 2.89 55.61
N THR A 17 -20.76 2.83 54.30
CA THR A 17 -19.59 3.49 53.71
C THR A 17 -19.80 4.96 53.42
N VAL A 18 -21.03 5.46 53.35
CA VAL A 18 -21.33 6.88 53.12
C VAL A 18 -21.32 7.71 54.44
N ALA A 19 -21.41 7.08 55.60
CA ALA A 19 -21.52 7.76 56.91
C ALA A 19 -20.18 8.15 57.57
N PHE A 20 -19.03 7.75 56.95
CA PHE A 20 -17.68 7.99 57.54
C PHE A 20 -16.77 8.86 56.64
N PHE A 21 -17.30 9.77 55.87
CA PHE A 21 -16.46 10.80 55.26
C PHE A 21 -16.45 12.04 56.17
N PRO A 22 -15.33 12.37 56.83
CA PRO A 22 -15.24 13.61 57.58
C PRO A 22 -15.29 14.83 56.61
N ALA A 23 -16.19 15.75 56.88
CA ALA A 23 -16.22 17.03 56.23
C ALA A 23 -14.93 17.78 56.55
N TYR A 24 -14.03 17.94 55.60
CA TYR A 24 -12.91 18.87 55.68
C TYR A 24 -13.44 20.29 55.56
N GLN A 25 -13.52 21.00 56.68
CA GLN A 25 -13.73 22.42 56.72
C GLN A 25 -12.49 23.12 56.14
N SER A 26 -12.70 24.01 55.19
CA SER A 26 -11.70 24.88 54.60
C SER A 26 -11.10 25.81 55.66
N VAL A 27 -9.83 25.64 55.92
CA VAL A 27 -9.00 26.63 56.63
C VAL A 27 -8.28 27.50 55.61
N GLY A 28 -8.54 28.75 55.71
CA GLY A 28 -7.88 29.98 55.22
C GLY A 28 -6.87 29.91 54.05
N GLY A 29 -7.16 30.79 53.12
CA GLY A 29 -6.44 31.09 51.90
C GLY A 29 -4.92 31.03 51.94
N ILE A 30 -4.39 30.13 51.11
CA ILE A 30 -3.07 30.26 50.52
C ILE A 30 -3.32 30.40 49.02
N THR A 31 -3.15 31.58 48.45
CA THR A 31 -3.08 31.78 47.01
C THR A 31 -1.94 30.94 46.48
N PRO A 32 -2.15 30.01 45.53
CA PRO A 32 -1.03 29.33 44.92
C PRO A 32 -0.22 30.36 44.13
N VAL A 33 1.07 30.50 44.46
CA VAL A 33 2.04 31.16 43.62
C VAL A 33 2.15 30.35 42.34
N VAL A 34 1.59 30.85 41.26
CA VAL A 34 1.81 30.32 39.89
C VAL A 34 3.26 30.61 39.55
N LEU A 35 4.13 29.61 39.73
CA LEU A 35 5.45 29.67 39.12
C LEU A 35 5.22 29.61 37.61
N PRO A 36 5.92 30.45 36.80
CA PRO A 36 5.86 30.30 35.36
C PRO A 36 6.38 28.89 35.01
N SER A 37 5.55 28.07 34.39
CA SER A 37 5.97 26.81 33.83
C SER A 37 6.99 27.12 32.74
N THR A 38 8.24 26.83 33.00
CA THR A 38 9.20 26.65 31.93
C THR A 38 8.98 25.29 31.34
N ASP A 39 7.91 25.15 30.57
CA ASP A 39 7.81 24.03 29.65
C ASP A 39 8.98 24.19 28.67
N PRO A 40 9.80 23.14 28.51
CA PRO A 40 10.79 23.17 27.45
C PRO A 40 10.04 23.39 26.12
N PRO A 41 10.65 24.13 25.17
CA PRO A 41 10.00 24.34 23.89
C PRO A 41 9.64 22.95 23.36
N VAL A 42 8.35 22.72 23.10
CA VAL A 42 7.91 21.57 22.34
C VAL A 42 8.56 21.74 20.98
N ILE A 43 9.68 21.05 20.79
CA ILE A 43 10.22 20.83 19.47
C ILE A 43 9.15 19.98 18.81
N ASN A 44 8.25 20.62 18.08
CA ASN A 44 7.52 19.95 17.02
C ASN A 44 8.58 19.46 16.03
N ALA A 45 9.20 18.33 16.32
CA ALA A 45 9.73 17.47 15.28
C ALA A 45 8.53 17.30 14.35
N GLY A 46 8.62 17.89 13.15
CA GLY A 46 7.55 17.85 12.18
C GLY A 46 7.13 16.40 12.04
N VAL A 47 6.04 16.05 12.67
CA VAL A 47 5.30 14.85 12.33
C VAL A 47 4.94 15.11 10.88
N ASN A 48 5.56 14.35 9.99
CA ASN A 48 5.11 14.29 8.62
C ASN A 48 3.66 13.79 8.72
N ASP A 49 2.72 14.72 8.69
CA ASP A 49 1.28 14.48 8.84
C ASP A 49 0.71 13.89 7.53
N GLN A 50 1.57 13.23 6.75
CA GLN A 50 1.19 12.58 5.53
C GLN A 50 0.60 11.21 5.89
N SER A 51 -0.70 11.07 5.66
CA SER A 51 -1.39 9.79 5.78
C SER A 51 -0.64 8.70 5.02
N ARG A 52 -0.61 7.47 5.55
CA ARG A 52 0.09 6.35 4.93
C ARG A 52 -0.84 5.15 4.74
N ILE A 53 -0.60 4.43 3.65
CA ILE A 53 -1.26 3.18 3.31
C ILE A 53 -0.20 2.10 3.10
N ASP A 54 -0.24 1.05 3.91
CA ASP A 54 0.57 -0.17 3.76
C ASP A 54 -0.35 -1.30 3.29
N VAL A 55 -0.14 -1.81 2.09
CA VAL A 55 -0.93 -2.91 1.54
C VAL A 55 -0.04 -4.06 1.12
N VAL A 56 -0.39 -5.28 1.53
CA VAL A 56 0.30 -6.51 1.13
C VAL A 56 -0.64 -7.43 0.39
N PHE A 57 -0.23 -7.85 -0.79
CA PHE A 57 -0.91 -8.90 -1.54
C PHE A 57 -0.28 -10.25 -1.22
N VAL A 58 -1.09 -11.17 -0.71
CA VAL A 58 -0.71 -12.57 -0.49
C VAL A 58 -1.34 -13.36 -1.61
N LEU A 59 -0.54 -13.71 -2.62
CA LEU A 59 -1.00 -14.27 -3.89
C LEU A 59 -0.68 -15.75 -3.98
N ASP A 60 -1.68 -16.54 -4.21
CA ASP A 60 -1.55 -17.91 -4.69
C ASP A 60 -0.91 -17.90 -6.08
N THR A 61 0.13 -18.70 -6.25
CA THR A 61 0.86 -18.85 -7.52
C THR A 61 0.94 -20.31 -7.98
N THR A 62 0.01 -21.14 -7.51
CA THR A 62 -0.14 -22.51 -7.98
C THR A 62 -0.72 -22.56 -9.39
N GLY A 63 -0.71 -23.73 -10.00
CA GLY A 63 -1.03 -23.94 -11.43
C GLY A 63 -2.41 -23.43 -11.85
N SER A 64 -3.40 -23.48 -10.95
CA SER A 64 -4.78 -22.99 -11.18
C SER A 64 -4.88 -21.47 -11.34
N MET A 65 -3.86 -20.72 -10.89
CA MET A 65 -3.91 -19.26 -10.70
C MET A 65 -3.37 -18.44 -11.88
N GLY A 66 -3.09 -19.05 -13.04
CA GLY A 66 -2.47 -18.36 -14.19
C GLY A 66 -3.24 -17.12 -14.66
N GLY A 67 -4.56 -17.20 -14.74
CA GLY A 67 -5.43 -16.09 -15.12
C GLY A 67 -5.42 -14.96 -14.09
N LEU A 68 -5.42 -15.30 -12.80
CA LEU A 68 -5.39 -14.30 -11.72
C LEU A 68 -4.05 -13.58 -11.64
N ILE A 69 -2.92 -14.28 -11.78
CA ILE A 69 -1.60 -13.64 -11.80
C ILE A 69 -1.53 -12.63 -12.94
N GLN A 70 -2.09 -12.96 -14.11
CA GLN A 70 -2.19 -12.01 -15.22
C GLN A 70 -3.10 -10.82 -14.86
N ALA A 71 -4.26 -11.09 -14.23
CA ALA A 71 -5.14 -10.03 -13.75
C ALA A 71 -4.44 -9.10 -12.74
N ALA A 72 -3.68 -9.65 -11.79
CA ALA A 72 -2.91 -8.86 -10.84
C ALA A 72 -1.88 -7.96 -11.54
N LYS A 73 -1.15 -8.49 -12.53
CA LYS A 73 -0.20 -7.70 -13.35
C LYS A 73 -0.88 -6.55 -14.10
N GLU A 74 -2.08 -6.75 -14.60
CA GLU A 74 -2.83 -5.69 -15.30
C GLU A 74 -3.44 -4.64 -14.35
N LYS A 75 -3.76 -5.02 -13.10
CA LYS A 75 -4.57 -4.19 -12.21
C LYS A 75 -3.79 -3.50 -11.08
N ILE A 76 -2.53 -3.85 -10.84
CA ILE A 76 -1.77 -3.29 -9.71
C ILE A 76 -1.69 -1.75 -9.77
N TRP A 77 -1.48 -1.19 -10.96
CA TRP A 77 -1.43 0.27 -11.14
C TRP A 77 -2.79 0.94 -11.00
N SER A 78 -3.88 0.26 -11.38
CA SER A 78 -5.23 0.72 -11.11
C SER A 78 -5.48 0.81 -9.60
N ILE A 79 -5.09 -0.24 -8.86
CA ILE A 79 -5.20 -0.29 -7.40
C ILE A 79 -4.38 0.84 -6.75
N ALA A 80 -3.12 1.03 -7.18
CA ALA A 80 -2.25 2.09 -6.68
C ALA A 80 -2.83 3.48 -6.95
N THR A 81 -3.31 3.75 -8.17
CA THR A 81 -3.92 5.02 -8.55
C THR A 81 -5.18 5.29 -7.74
N THR A 82 -5.99 4.27 -7.52
CA THR A 82 -7.20 4.39 -6.70
C THR A 82 -6.87 4.73 -5.25
N MET A 83 -5.88 4.09 -4.64
CA MET A 83 -5.42 4.48 -3.29
C MET A 83 -4.87 5.91 -3.26
N ALA A 84 -4.18 6.33 -4.32
CA ALA A 84 -3.63 7.68 -4.47
C ALA A 84 -4.70 8.77 -4.62
N SER A 85 -5.93 8.41 -5.01
CA SER A 85 -7.04 9.37 -5.18
C SER A 85 -7.64 9.86 -3.86
N ALA A 86 -7.18 9.37 -2.71
CA ALA A 86 -7.57 9.93 -1.42
C ALA A 86 -7.17 11.42 -1.33
N GLN A 87 -8.07 12.26 -0.80
CA GLN A 87 -7.88 13.72 -0.75
C GLN A 87 -6.61 14.16 -0.02
N SER A 88 -6.13 13.35 0.95
CA SER A 88 -4.89 13.61 1.69
C SER A 88 -3.61 13.27 0.92
N ALA A 89 -3.71 12.68 -0.29
CA ALA A 89 -2.57 12.16 -1.06
C ALA A 89 -1.60 11.33 -0.20
N PRO A 90 -2.02 10.15 0.27
CA PRO A 90 -1.24 9.34 1.19
C PRO A 90 0.06 8.83 0.55
N GLU A 91 1.07 8.57 1.38
CA GLU A 91 2.19 7.73 0.99
C GLU A 91 1.70 6.29 0.86
N ILE A 92 1.98 5.64 -0.27
CA ILE A 92 1.56 4.26 -0.54
C ILE A 92 2.78 3.37 -0.55
N ARG A 93 2.76 2.33 0.32
CA ARG A 93 3.72 1.24 0.25
C ARG A 93 3.00 -0.07 -0.04
N MET A 94 3.56 -0.83 -0.94
CA MET A 94 3.04 -2.15 -1.28
C MET A 94 4.08 -3.23 -1.05
N GLY A 95 3.61 -4.39 -0.61
CA GLY A 95 4.41 -5.60 -0.45
C GLY A 95 3.72 -6.80 -1.08
N LEU A 96 4.46 -7.90 -1.23
CA LEU A 96 3.98 -9.07 -1.94
C LEU A 96 4.47 -10.35 -1.26
N VAL A 97 3.58 -11.29 -1.05
CA VAL A 97 3.90 -12.66 -0.63
C VAL A 97 3.28 -13.62 -1.61
N ALA A 98 4.09 -14.17 -2.51
CA ALA A 98 3.64 -15.27 -3.34
C ALA A 98 3.74 -16.59 -2.56
N TYR A 99 2.75 -17.46 -2.71
CA TYR A 99 2.79 -18.77 -2.06
C TYR A 99 2.37 -19.90 -3.02
N ARG A 100 2.81 -21.09 -2.68
CA ARG A 100 2.44 -22.38 -3.26
C ARG A 100 2.30 -23.39 -2.14
N ASP A 101 2.46 -24.68 -2.44
CA ASP A 101 2.49 -25.70 -1.42
C ASP A 101 3.89 -26.29 -1.17
N ARG A 102 3.99 -27.13 -0.15
CA ARG A 102 5.22 -27.89 0.18
C ARG A 102 5.54 -28.90 -0.93
N GLY A 103 6.80 -28.92 -1.29
CA GLY A 103 7.26 -29.75 -2.43
C GLY A 103 7.35 -29.01 -3.74
N ASP A 104 6.74 -27.84 -3.87
CA ASP A 104 6.90 -26.94 -5.00
C ASP A 104 8.27 -26.22 -5.01
N ALA A 105 8.54 -25.44 -6.03
CA ALA A 105 9.78 -24.67 -6.16
C ALA A 105 10.02 -23.71 -4.98
N TYR A 106 8.97 -23.31 -4.28
CA TYR A 106 9.00 -22.54 -3.04
C TYR A 106 7.66 -22.68 -2.30
N VAL A 107 7.68 -22.52 -0.99
CA VAL A 107 6.47 -22.36 -0.18
C VAL A 107 6.01 -20.91 -0.20
N THR A 108 6.93 -19.97 0.07
CA THR A 108 6.66 -18.52 0.01
C THR A 108 7.80 -17.76 -0.64
N ARG A 109 7.48 -16.64 -1.31
CA ARG A 109 8.42 -15.60 -1.74
C ARG A 109 7.93 -14.27 -1.25
N VAL A 110 8.77 -13.54 -0.51
CA VAL A 110 8.41 -12.29 0.15
C VAL A 110 9.12 -11.13 -0.52
N VAL A 111 8.35 -10.09 -0.86
CA VAL A 111 8.82 -8.77 -1.29
C VAL A 111 8.33 -7.78 -0.23
N ASP A 112 9.25 -7.12 0.45
CA ASP A 112 8.94 -6.23 1.57
C ASP A 112 8.14 -4.99 1.14
N LEU A 113 7.50 -4.34 2.10
CA LEU A 113 6.77 -3.09 1.90
C LEU A 113 7.72 -1.98 1.42
N SER A 114 7.40 -1.40 0.28
CA SER A 114 8.18 -0.34 -0.35
C SER A 114 7.29 0.66 -1.06
N SER A 115 7.71 1.92 -1.12
CA SER A 115 7.15 2.93 -2.03
C SER A 115 7.70 2.80 -3.46
N ASP A 116 8.73 1.97 -3.68
CA ASP A 116 9.21 1.62 -5.02
C ASP A 116 8.35 0.52 -5.64
N LEU A 117 7.18 0.93 -6.13
CA LEU A 117 6.21 0.01 -6.74
C LEU A 117 6.70 -0.53 -8.09
N ASP A 118 7.61 0.17 -8.76
CA ASP A 118 8.23 -0.31 -10.01
C ASP A 118 9.03 -1.60 -9.76
N SER A 119 9.87 -1.61 -8.73
CA SER A 119 10.67 -2.79 -8.37
C SER A 119 9.79 -3.95 -7.87
N MET A 120 8.75 -3.65 -7.11
CA MET A 120 7.75 -4.63 -6.66
C MET A 120 7.01 -5.23 -7.87
N TYR A 121 6.53 -4.40 -8.79
CA TYR A 121 5.84 -4.85 -9.99
C TYR A 121 6.75 -5.64 -10.94
N ALA A 122 8.01 -5.22 -11.11
CA ALA A 122 8.98 -5.98 -11.88
C ALA A 122 9.18 -7.41 -11.34
N THR A 123 9.07 -7.58 -10.00
CA THR A 123 9.09 -8.90 -9.37
C THR A 123 7.78 -9.66 -9.61
N LEU A 124 6.62 -9.00 -9.51
CA LEU A 124 5.33 -9.61 -9.84
C LEU A 124 5.29 -10.14 -11.27
N MET A 125 5.91 -9.43 -12.21
CA MET A 125 5.99 -9.86 -13.61
C MET A 125 6.72 -11.20 -13.79
N ASP A 126 7.65 -11.56 -12.88
CA ASP A 126 8.36 -12.84 -12.90
C ASP A 126 7.55 -14.01 -12.33
N PHE A 127 6.42 -13.73 -11.64
CA PHE A 127 5.58 -14.80 -11.14
C PHE A 127 4.83 -15.50 -12.26
N GLN A 128 4.88 -16.82 -12.20
CA GLN A 128 4.18 -17.73 -13.11
C GLN A 128 3.41 -18.73 -12.29
N ALA A 129 2.24 -19.12 -12.77
CA ALA A 129 1.47 -20.20 -12.17
C ALA A 129 2.17 -21.52 -12.45
N ASP A 130 2.50 -22.25 -11.39
CA ASP A 130 3.15 -23.56 -11.49
C ASP A 130 3.07 -24.29 -10.15
N GLY A 131 3.19 -25.63 -10.14
CA GLY A 131 3.05 -26.41 -8.92
C GLY A 131 1.60 -26.60 -8.49
N GLY A 132 1.40 -26.93 -7.21
CA GLY A 132 0.13 -27.40 -6.68
C GLY A 132 -0.07 -28.87 -7.00
N GLY A 133 -0.22 -29.72 -5.99
CA GLY A 133 -0.34 -31.19 -6.17
C GLY A 133 -1.66 -31.74 -5.66
N ASP A 134 -2.15 -31.21 -4.57
CA ASP A 134 -3.41 -31.56 -3.93
C ASP A 134 -4.32 -30.32 -3.79
N GLY A 135 -5.43 -30.44 -3.06
CA GLY A 135 -6.41 -29.35 -3.02
C GLY A 135 -6.06 -28.20 -2.09
N PRO A 136 -5.54 -28.42 -0.86
CA PRO A 136 -5.11 -27.38 0.06
C PRO A 136 -3.75 -26.78 -0.33
N GLU A 137 -3.46 -25.56 0.15
CA GLU A 137 -2.22 -24.83 -0.11
C GLU A 137 -1.62 -24.24 1.17
N SER A 138 -0.36 -23.78 1.12
CA SER A 138 0.36 -23.26 2.29
C SER A 138 -0.06 -21.84 2.71
N VAL A 139 -1.37 -21.58 2.77
CA VAL A 139 -1.97 -20.30 3.19
C VAL A 139 -1.54 -19.90 4.61
N ASN A 140 -1.40 -20.85 5.53
CA ASN A 140 -0.95 -20.57 6.91
C ASN A 140 0.43 -19.92 6.91
N GLN A 141 1.40 -20.50 6.19
CA GLN A 141 2.75 -19.96 6.09
C GLN A 141 2.76 -18.60 5.41
N ALA A 142 1.96 -18.43 4.35
CA ALA A 142 1.85 -17.17 3.62
C ALA A 142 1.33 -16.03 4.51
N LEU A 143 0.28 -16.27 5.27
CA LEU A 143 -0.25 -15.30 6.24
C LEU A 143 0.75 -15.01 7.36
N TYR A 144 1.43 -16.05 7.88
CA TYR A 144 2.48 -15.85 8.89
C TYR A 144 3.58 -14.94 8.37
N ASP A 145 4.07 -15.19 7.18
CA ASP A 145 5.13 -14.39 6.55
C ASP A 145 4.66 -12.95 6.29
N ALA A 146 3.44 -12.75 5.81
CA ALA A 146 2.86 -11.43 5.58
C ALA A 146 2.78 -10.60 6.88
N VAL A 147 2.41 -11.21 8.01
CA VAL A 147 2.23 -10.50 9.28
C VAL A 147 3.55 -10.27 10.01
N HIS A 148 4.54 -11.18 9.85
CA HIS A 148 5.73 -11.18 10.72
C HIS A 148 7.03 -10.81 10.02
N LYS A 149 7.14 -10.97 8.69
CA LYS A 149 8.40 -10.75 7.97
C LYS A 149 8.48 -9.42 7.22
N LEU A 150 7.37 -8.69 7.10
CA LEU A 150 7.35 -7.41 6.39
C LEU A 150 7.50 -6.22 7.35
N SER A 151 8.08 -5.14 6.82
CA SER A 151 8.38 -3.90 7.54
C SER A 151 7.17 -2.99 7.67
N TRP A 152 6.11 -3.45 8.35
CA TRP A 152 4.88 -2.69 8.60
C TRP A 152 5.15 -1.39 9.36
N SER A 153 4.45 -0.32 9.00
CA SER A 153 4.44 0.93 9.77
C SER A 153 4.01 0.68 11.21
N GLN A 154 4.73 1.28 12.15
CA GLN A 154 4.39 1.20 13.58
C GLN A 154 3.38 2.28 13.98
N ASP A 155 3.15 3.25 13.13
CA ASP A 155 2.19 4.32 13.33
C ASP A 155 0.74 3.79 13.30
N SER A 156 -0.06 4.22 14.28
CA SER A 156 -1.47 3.84 14.41
C SER A 156 -2.39 4.54 13.40
N GLY A 157 -1.96 5.66 12.81
CA GLY A 157 -2.67 6.39 11.77
C GLY A 157 -2.51 5.77 10.36
N THR A 158 -1.59 4.83 10.20
CA THR A 158 -1.38 4.12 8.93
C THR A 158 -2.49 3.08 8.72
N TYR A 159 -3.16 3.12 7.56
CA TYR A 159 -4.01 2.03 7.12
C TYR A 159 -3.14 0.84 6.69
N LYS A 160 -3.34 -0.32 7.33
CA LYS A 160 -2.58 -1.54 7.11
C LYS A 160 -3.52 -2.68 6.71
N ALA A 161 -3.34 -3.23 5.51
CA ALA A 161 -4.19 -4.31 5.03
C ALA A 161 -3.43 -5.39 4.27
N VAL A 162 -3.87 -6.63 4.46
CA VAL A 162 -3.52 -7.78 3.64
C VAL A 162 -4.71 -8.13 2.76
N PHE A 163 -4.44 -8.41 1.50
CA PHE A 163 -5.37 -9.05 0.57
C PHE A 163 -4.85 -10.44 0.24
N LEU A 164 -5.45 -11.45 0.86
CA LEU A 164 -5.20 -12.85 0.55
C LEU A 164 -6.02 -13.25 -0.67
N VAL A 165 -5.36 -13.66 -1.75
CA VAL A 165 -5.98 -13.95 -3.04
C VAL A 165 -5.58 -15.36 -3.48
N GLY A 166 -6.55 -16.23 -3.75
CA GLY A 166 -6.31 -17.60 -4.16
C GLY A 166 -7.61 -18.40 -4.31
N ASP A 167 -7.50 -19.69 -4.61
CA ASP A 167 -8.67 -20.54 -4.88
C ASP A 167 -8.78 -21.77 -3.95
N ALA A 168 -7.73 -22.09 -3.19
CA ALA A 168 -7.64 -23.30 -2.39
C ALA A 168 -7.67 -23.04 -0.86
N PRO A 169 -8.15 -23.99 -0.04
CA PRO A 169 -8.17 -23.84 1.42
C PRO A 169 -6.77 -24.01 2.02
N PRO A 170 -6.53 -23.51 3.25
CA PRO A 170 -5.27 -23.76 3.95
C PRO A 170 -5.08 -25.21 4.35
N HIS A 171 -3.84 -25.71 4.32
CA HIS A 171 -3.46 -26.93 4.99
C HIS A 171 -3.61 -26.80 6.53
N MET A 172 -4.55 -27.53 7.11
CA MET A 172 -4.74 -27.57 8.56
C MET A 172 -4.08 -28.80 9.19
N ASP A 173 -3.60 -29.74 8.40
CA ASP A 173 -2.95 -31.00 8.78
C ASP A 173 -1.44 -30.87 9.00
N TYR A 174 -0.74 -29.86 8.47
CA TYR A 174 0.68 -29.61 8.71
C TYR A 174 0.92 -29.24 10.17
N GLN A 175 1.52 -30.16 10.96
CA GLN A 175 1.64 -30.04 12.42
C GLN A 175 2.61 -28.93 12.85
N ASP A 176 3.58 -28.60 12.04
CA ASP A 176 4.62 -27.60 12.28
C ASP A 176 4.24 -26.18 11.80
N ASP A 177 3.11 -26.02 11.10
CA ASP A 177 2.59 -24.71 10.73
C ASP A 177 1.94 -23.98 11.90
N ILE A 178 2.22 -22.68 12.02
CA ILE A 178 1.41 -21.78 12.84
C ILE A 178 0.10 -21.54 12.12
N LYS A 179 -1.00 -22.04 12.68
CA LYS A 179 -2.31 -21.97 12.05
C LYS A 179 -2.83 -20.53 12.00
N TYR A 180 -3.54 -20.18 10.91
CA TYR A 180 -4.02 -18.82 10.67
C TYR A 180 -4.75 -18.17 11.86
N PRO A 181 -5.51 -18.85 12.73
CA PRO A 181 -6.15 -18.15 13.86
C PRO A 181 -5.15 -17.48 14.83
N VAL A 182 -3.96 -18.08 15.01
CA VAL A 182 -2.89 -17.50 15.84
C VAL A 182 -2.27 -16.30 15.13
N THR A 183 -1.96 -16.44 13.84
CA THR A 183 -1.42 -15.35 13.02
C THR A 183 -2.38 -14.16 12.94
N LEU A 184 -3.68 -14.42 12.81
CA LEU A 184 -4.69 -13.35 12.73
C LEU A 184 -4.87 -12.60 14.05
N SER A 185 -4.67 -13.27 15.20
CA SER A 185 -4.58 -12.56 16.48
C SER A 185 -3.41 -11.58 16.51
N ALA A 186 -2.23 -12.01 16.04
CA ALA A 186 -1.07 -11.12 15.93
C ALA A 186 -1.26 -10.00 14.91
N ALA A 187 -1.96 -10.24 13.80
CA ALA A 187 -2.33 -9.22 12.83
C ALA A 187 -3.19 -8.12 13.46
N LYS A 188 -4.22 -8.52 14.22
CA LYS A 188 -5.09 -7.61 14.96
C LYS A 188 -4.31 -6.74 15.95
N ASP A 189 -3.38 -7.33 16.72
CA ASP A 189 -2.54 -6.59 17.67
C ASP A 189 -1.65 -5.54 16.99
N LYS A 190 -1.30 -5.76 15.70
CA LYS A 190 -0.55 -4.83 14.86
C LYS A 190 -1.45 -3.84 14.09
N GLY A 191 -2.76 -3.94 14.22
CA GLY A 191 -3.73 -3.14 13.45
C GLY A 191 -3.75 -3.47 11.95
N ILE A 192 -3.43 -4.71 11.58
CA ILE A 192 -3.44 -5.19 10.20
C ILE A 192 -4.77 -5.89 9.93
N VAL A 193 -5.52 -5.37 8.97
CA VAL A 193 -6.79 -5.96 8.51
C VAL A 193 -6.51 -7.02 7.44
N ILE A 194 -7.16 -8.18 7.52
CA ILE A 194 -6.99 -9.27 6.57
C ILE A 194 -8.26 -9.45 5.75
N ASN A 195 -8.21 -9.00 4.49
CA ASN A 195 -9.25 -9.23 3.51
C ASN A 195 -8.95 -10.51 2.72
N THR A 196 -9.97 -11.23 2.30
CA THR A 196 -9.82 -12.43 1.48
C THR A 196 -10.60 -12.31 0.18
N ILE A 197 -9.98 -12.71 -0.93
CA ILE A 197 -10.56 -12.70 -2.27
C ILE A 197 -10.44 -14.12 -2.84
N GLN A 198 -11.52 -14.87 -2.76
CA GLN A 198 -11.59 -16.22 -3.33
C GLN A 198 -11.78 -16.15 -4.84
N CYS A 199 -10.92 -16.84 -5.57
CA CYS A 199 -11.04 -17.03 -7.01
C CYS A 199 -11.81 -18.32 -7.31
N GLY A 200 -12.78 -18.23 -8.23
CA GLY A 200 -13.63 -19.38 -8.55
C GLY A 200 -14.64 -19.76 -7.44
N GLN A 201 -15.14 -20.98 -7.51
CA GLN A 201 -16.28 -21.43 -6.70
C GLN A 201 -16.00 -22.72 -5.92
N MET A 202 -14.77 -22.98 -5.51
CA MET A 202 -14.44 -24.17 -4.74
C MET A 202 -15.11 -24.13 -3.35
N GLY A 203 -16.11 -25.01 -3.14
CA GLY A 203 -16.93 -24.99 -1.92
C GLY A 203 -16.17 -25.32 -0.63
N THR A 204 -15.04 -26.04 -0.70
CA THR A 204 -14.17 -26.34 0.45
C THR A 204 -13.36 -25.12 0.90
N THR A 205 -13.10 -24.19 0.01
CA THR A 205 -12.33 -22.97 0.26
C THR A 205 -13.17 -21.91 0.97
N THR A 206 -14.41 -21.73 0.57
CA THR A 206 -15.31 -20.66 1.04
C THR A 206 -15.40 -20.55 2.57
N PRO A 207 -15.64 -21.64 3.34
CA PRO A 207 -15.76 -21.52 4.80
C PRO A 207 -14.46 -21.05 5.48
N ALA A 208 -13.31 -21.53 5.01
CA ALA A 208 -12.01 -21.14 5.56
C ALA A 208 -11.71 -19.65 5.27
N TRP A 209 -11.93 -19.20 4.05
CA TRP A 209 -11.67 -17.83 3.64
C TRP A 209 -12.61 -16.83 4.32
N GLN A 210 -13.89 -17.16 4.48
CA GLN A 210 -14.82 -16.38 5.29
C GLN A 210 -14.39 -16.31 6.77
N GLN A 211 -13.85 -17.40 7.31
CA GLN A 211 -13.35 -17.42 8.67
C GLN A 211 -12.08 -16.57 8.82
N ILE A 212 -11.14 -16.66 7.86
CA ILE A 212 -9.93 -15.83 7.84
C ILE A 212 -10.30 -14.35 7.81
N ALA A 213 -11.16 -13.92 6.90
CA ALA A 213 -11.62 -12.53 6.80
C ALA A 213 -12.26 -12.06 8.11
N ARG A 214 -13.17 -12.86 8.68
CA ARG A 214 -13.84 -12.51 9.94
C ARG A 214 -12.88 -12.37 11.12
N LEU A 215 -11.92 -13.28 11.27
CA LEU A 215 -10.92 -13.23 12.34
C LEU A 215 -9.91 -12.09 12.13
N GLY A 216 -9.63 -11.75 10.87
CA GLY A 216 -8.75 -10.65 10.48
C GLY A 216 -9.46 -9.29 10.40
N GLU A 217 -10.71 -9.16 10.87
CA GLU A 217 -11.52 -7.92 10.86
C GLU A 217 -11.72 -7.32 9.46
N GLY A 218 -11.56 -8.14 8.41
CA GLY A 218 -11.69 -7.74 7.02
C GLY A 218 -12.94 -8.29 6.33
N HIS A 219 -12.94 -8.15 5.01
CA HIS A 219 -14.03 -8.59 4.14
C HIS A 219 -13.66 -9.86 3.36
N TYR A 220 -14.65 -10.68 3.11
CA TYR A 220 -14.58 -11.79 2.16
C TYR A 220 -15.21 -11.37 0.85
N PHE A 221 -14.50 -11.56 -0.23
CA PHE A 221 -14.96 -11.37 -1.60
C PHE A 221 -14.77 -12.64 -2.42
N GLN A 222 -15.55 -12.76 -3.47
CA GLN A 222 -15.42 -13.81 -4.46
C GLN A 222 -15.40 -13.19 -5.85
N VAL A 223 -14.48 -13.65 -6.69
CA VAL A 223 -14.33 -13.25 -8.10
C VAL A 223 -14.28 -14.51 -8.97
N GLU A 224 -14.42 -14.35 -10.27
CA GLU A 224 -14.17 -15.45 -11.20
C GLU A 224 -12.72 -15.94 -11.10
N GLN A 225 -12.46 -17.19 -11.55
CA GLN A 225 -11.14 -17.82 -11.47
C GLN A 225 -10.01 -16.97 -12.07
N ALA A 226 -10.29 -16.23 -13.12
CA ALA A 226 -9.35 -15.34 -13.79
C ALA A 226 -9.34 -13.89 -13.23
N GLY A 227 -10.04 -13.61 -12.11
CA GLY A 227 -10.06 -12.29 -11.47
C GLY A 227 -10.91 -11.24 -12.18
N SER A 228 -11.63 -11.59 -13.24
CA SER A 228 -12.50 -10.68 -14.04
C SER A 228 -11.81 -9.36 -14.45
N ALA A 229 -10.51 -9.41 -14.72
CA ALA A 229 -9.75 -8.21 -15.11
C ALA A 229 -10.12 -7.80 -16.54
N VAL A 230 -10.88 -6.73 -16.68
CA VAL A 230 -11.16 -6.11 -17.97
C VAL A 230 -10.20 -4.93 -18.16
N ALA A 231 -9.26 -5.07 -19.08
CA ALA A 231 -8.47 -3.95 -19.54
C ALA A 231 -9.23 -3.27 -20.71
N ILE A 232 -9.73 -2.07 -20.49
CA ILE A 232 -10.35 -1.27 -21.55
C ILE A 232 -9.26 -0.41 -22.17
N ALA A 233 -8.95 -0.66 -23.44
CA ALA A 233 -8.03 0.17 -24.21
C ALA A 233 -8.67 1.53 -24.53
N THR A 234 -7.89 2.58 -24.46
CA THR A 234 -8.34 3.95 -24.77
C THR A 234 -7.48 4.60 -25.85
N PRO A 235 -7.99 5.58 -26.56
CA PRO A 235 -7.20 6.30 -27.59
C PRO A 235 -6.06 7.14 -27.00
N PHE A 236 -5.94 7.22 -25.68
CA PHE A 236 -4.94 8.02 -24.96
C PHE A 236 -3.74 7.19 -24.49
N ASP A 237 -3.90 5.86 -24.32
CA ASP A 237 -2.94 4.99 -23.65
C ASP A 237 -1.54 5.02 -24.29
N GLU A 238 -1.45 4.94 -25.62
CA GLU A 238 -0.16 5.00 -26.35
C GLU A 238 0.59 6.32 -26.09
N LYS A 239 -0.14 7.44 -26.09
CA LYS A 239 0.48 8.75 -25.86
C LYS A 239 0.95 8.90 -24.42
N ILE A 240 0.13 8.47 -23.45
CA ILE A 240 0.48 8.50 -22.02
C ILE A 240 1.69 7.60 -21.75
N ALA A 241 1.69 6.38 -22.29
CA ALA A 241 2.81 5.45 -22.15
C ALA A 241 4.13 6.01 -22.71
N SER A 242 4.08 6.67 -23.89
CA SER A 242 5.24 7.35 -24.46
C SER A 242 5.74 8.53 -23.63
N LEU A 243 4.82 9.28 -22.99
CA LEU A 243 5.19 10.36 -22.08
C LEU A 243 5.80 9.84 -20.78
N SER A 244 5.31 8.68 -20.27
CA SER A 244 5.87 7.99 -19.10
C SER A 244 7.35 7.64 -19.29
N GLU A 245 7.70 7.11 -20.47
CA GLU A 245 9.08 6.77 -20.81
C GLU A 245 9.98 8.02 -20.81
N LYS A 246 9.52 9.10 -21.44
CA LYS A 246 10.23 10.39 -21.43
C LYS A 246 10.32 11.03 -20.05
N LEU A 247 9.32 10.81 -19.18
CA LEU A 247 9.34 11.28 -17.81
C LEU A 247 10.41 10.53 -17.01
N ASP A 248 10.50 9.21 -17.18
CA ASP A 248 11.52 8.38 -16.52
C ASP A 248 12.94 8.79 -16.95
N ASP A 249 13.15 9.21 -18.21
CA ASP A 249 14.42 9.72 -18.73
C ASP A 249 14.87 11.06 -18.08
N THR A 250 13.99 11.75 -17.35
CA THR A 250 14.36 12.99 -16.64
C THR A 250 15.04 12.75 -15.30
N ARG A 251 15.12 11.52 -14.83
CA ARG A 251 15.72 11.21 -13.52
C ARG A 251 17.24 11.24 -13.59
N LEU A 252 17.85 12.00 -12.69
CA LEU A 252 19.29 12.06 -12.50
C LEU A 252 19.61 11.71 -11.06
N TYR A 253 20.33 10.63 -10.86
CA TYR A 253 20.64 10.14 -9.53
C TYR A 253 22.08 10.44 -9.11
N TYR A 254 22.25 10.83 -7.83
CA TYR A 254 23.53 11.11 -7.23
C TYR A 254 23.72 10.31 -5.92
N GLY A 255 24.93 10.28 -5.38
CA GLY A 255 25.26 9.62 -4.13
C GLY A 255 26.46 8.68 -4.22
N SER A 256 26.62 7.87 -3.18
CA SER A 256 27.67 6.85 -3.10
C SER A 256 27.52 5.77 -4.17
N GLU A 257 28.54 4.93 -4.37
CA GLU A 257 28.45 3.79 -5.29
C GLU A 257 27.37 2.77 -4.86
N GLU A 258 27.12 2.64 -3.56
CA GLU A 258 26.03 1.80 -3.06
C GLU A 258 24.66 2.37 -3.46
N ASP A 259 24.47 3.69 -3.33
CA ASP A 259 23.24 4.38 -3.72
C ASP A 259 23.03 4.29 -5.23
N LYS A 260 24.07 4.55 -6.01
CA LYS A 260 24.04 4.41 -7.49
C LYS A 260 23.67 2.98 -7.91
N GLU A 261 24.08 1.95 -7.16
CA GLU A 261 23.69 0.57 -7.47
C GLU A 261 22.21 0.31 -7.17
N LYS A 262 21.64 0.87 -6.08
CA LYS A 262 20.19 0.83 -5.80
C LYS A 262 19.40 1.52 -6.91
N GLN A 263 19.85 2.68 -7.33
CA GLN A 263 19.24 3.48 -8.38
C GLN A 263 19.30 2.77 -9.75
N ARG A 264 20.43 2.12 -10.09
CA ARG A 264 20.52 1.28 -11.29
C ARG A 264 19.52 0.13 -11.29
N ARG A 265 19.25 -0.49 -10.12
CA ARG A 265 18.22 -1.53 -10.02
C ARG A 265 16.83 -0.97 -10.26
N LYS A 266 16.52 0.22 -9.72
CA LYS A 266 15.24 0.92 -9.98
C LYS A 266 15.06 1.26 -11.46
N ILE A 267 16.07 1.81 -12.12
CA ILE A 267 16.04 2.09 -13.56
C ILE A 267 15.76 0.81 -14.34
N LYS A 268 16.50 -0.29 -14.07
CA LYS A 268 16.26 -1.59 -14.73
C LYS A 268 14.85 -2.13 -14.50
N ALA A 269 14.25 -1.89 -13.33
CA ALA A 269 12.86 -2.25 -13.07
C ALA A 269 11.91 -1.45 -13.97
N SER A 270 12.07 -0.13 -14.05
CA SER A 270 11.28 0.73 -14.95
C SER A 270 11.44 0.32 -16.43
N ASP A 271 12.67 0.05 -16.89
CA ASP A 271 12.94 -0.42 -18.27
C ASP A 271 12.22 -1.73 -18.57
N LYS A 272 12.23 -2.68 -17.62
CA LYS A 272 11.50 -3.95 -17.74
C LYS A 272 9.99 -3.71 -17.86
N LEU A 273 9.44 -2.78 -17.10
CA LEU A 273 8.03 -2.42 -17.19
C LEU A 273 7.70 -1.87 -18.59
N HIS A 274 8.49 -0.94 -19.09
CA HIS A 274 8.29 -0.36 -20.42
C HIS A 274 8.35 -1.43 -21.53
N ALA A 275 9.24 -2.41 -21.39
CA ALA A 275 9.43 -3.46 -22.39
C ALA A 275 8.35 -4.56 -22.36
N ALA A 276 7.77 -4.86 -21.20
CA ALA A 276 7.01 -6.09 -21.00
C ALA A 276 5.56 -5.89 -20.51
N SER A 277 5.17 -4.67 -20.08
CA SER A 277 3.79 -4.38 -19.66
C SER A 277 2.91 -3.98 -20.85
N SER A 278 1.59 -4.19 -20.70
CA SER A 278 0.61 -3.67 -21.64
C SER A 278 0.64 -2.13 -21.70
N VAL A 279 0.18 -1.57 -22.81
CA VAL A 279 0.11 -0.12 -22.99
C VAL A 279 -0.80 0.52 -21.95
N GLU A 280 -1.91 -0.13 -21.63
CA GLU A 280 -2.87 0.29 -20.62
C GLU A 280 -2.24 0.30 -19.22
N SER A 281 -1.44 -0.70 -18.88
CA SER A 281 -0.71 -0.79 -17.62
C SER A 281 0.32 0.34 -17.49
N ARG A 282 1.09 0.61 -18.56
CA ARG A 282 2.04 1.73 -18.62
C ARG A 282 1.36 3.09 -18.49
N ALA A 283 0.18 3.27 -19.11
CA ALA A 283 -0.60 4.48 -18.98
C ALA A 283 -1.10 4.71 -17.54
N ARG A 284 -1.53 3.66 -16.84
CA ARG A 284 -1.92 3.75 -15.42
C ARG A 284 -0.72 4.05 -14.51
N ARG A 285 0.43 3.41 -14.76
CA ARG A 285 1.67 3.74 -14.05
C ARG A 285 2.04 5.22 -14.23
N ALA A 286 1.93 5.75 -15.43
CA ALA A 286 2.19 7.17 -15.70
C ALA A 286 1.28 8.09 -14.88
N ALA A 287 -0.02 7.79 -14.84
CA ALA A 287 -0.99 8.53 -14.04
C ALA A 287 -0.65 8.48 -12.54
N PHE A 288 -0.26 7.31 -12.02
CA PHE A 288 0.20 7.17 -10.65
C PHE A 288 1.45 8.00 -10.37
N ASN A 289 2.50 7.87 -11.19
CA ASN A 289 3.77 8.58 -11.03
C ASN A 289 3.64 10.11 -11.14
N ALA A 290 2.66 10.61 -11.90
CA ALA A 290 2.37 12.03 -12.00
C ALA A 290 1.53 12.57 -10.82
N SER A 291 0.99 11.69 -9.97
CA SER A 291 0.25 12.07 -8.76
C SER A 291 1.19 12.39 -7.58
N LYS A 292 0.68 13.13 -6.58
CA LYS A 292 1.44 13.40 -5.34
C LYS A 292 1.83 12.13 -4.60
N SER A 293 0.93 11.16 -4.51
CA SER A 293 1.19 9.87 -3.85
C SER A 293 2.21 9.02 -4.62
N GLY A 294 2.29 9.18 -5.93
CA GLY A 294 3.24 8.45 -6.78
C GLY A 294 4.63 9.08 -6.87
N ALA A 295 4.84 10.27 -6.30
CA ALA A 295 6.12 10.97 -6.39
C ALA A 295 7.29 10.13 -5.84
N ALA A 296 7.10 9.45 -4.69
CA ALA A 296 8.11 8.58 -4.10
C ALA A 296 8.46 7.39 -5.01
N ASN A 297 7.47 6.81 -5.69
CA ASN A 297 7.72 5.77 -6.69
C ASN A 297 8.47 6.30 -7.91
N PHE A 298 8.11 7.48 -8.40
CA PHE A 298 8.76 8.09 -9.56
C PHE A 298 10.21 8.47 -9.26
N LEU A 299 10.43 9.24 -8.19
CA LEU A 299 11.74 9.83 -7.87
C LEU A 299 12.69 8.76 -7.28
N GLY A 300 12.27 8.00 -6.29
CA GLY A 300 13.15 7.19 -5.47
C GLY A 300 14.06 8.06 -4.58
N GLU A 301 15.11 7.46 -4.03
CA GLU A 301 16.08 8.15 -3.16
C GLU A 301 17.22 8.75 -3.98
N GLY A 302 17.70 9.93 -3.59
CA GLY A 302 18.86 10.60 -4.20
C GLY A 302 18.59 11.05 -5.64
N GLU A 303 17.39 11.58 -5.92
CA GLU A 303 17.05 12.15 -7.22
C GLU A 303 17.43 13.63 -7.26
N LEU A 304 18.52 13.92 -8.00
CA LEU A 304 19.23 15.21 -7.99
C LEU A 304 18.35 16.39 -8.42
N VAL A 305 17.56 16.21 -9.49
CA VAL A 305 16.76 17.31 -10.07
C VAL A 305 15.72 17.79 -9.07
N ASP A 306 15.01 16.87 -8.42
CA ASP A 306 14.00 17.21 -7.44
C ASP A 306 14.61 17.79 -6.14
N GLU A 307 15.69 17.22 -5.66
CA GLU A 307 16.31 17.67 -4.41
C GLU A 307 16.96 19.06 -4.55
N VAL A 308 17.58 19.36 -5.68
CA VAL A 308 18.14 20.68 -5.98
C VAL A 308 17.04 21.69 -6.27
N SER A 309 16.06 21.36 -7.09
CA SER A 309 14.97 22.29 -7.47
C SER A 309 14.09 22.65 -6.27
N SER A 310 13.89 21.72 -5.33
CA SER A 310 13.16 21.98 -4.08
C SER A 310 13.99 22.68 -3.00
N GLY A 311 15.29 22.90 -3.24
CA GLY A 311 16.21 23.51 -2.28
C GLY A 311 16.59 22.61 -1.09
N ARG A 312 16.30 21.32 -1.14
CA ARG A 312 16.71 20.35 -0.10
C ARG A 312 18.21 20.09 -0.11
N VAL A 313 18.83 20.17 -1.29
CA VAL A 313 20.26 19.98 -1.48
C VAL A 313 20.83 21.15 -2.27
N ASP A 314 21.98 21.68 -1.81
CA ASP A 314 22.76 22.63 -2.59
C ASP A 314 23.71 21.86 -3.52
N LEU A 315 23.56 22.06 -4.83
CA LEU A 315 24.38 21.41 -5.85
C LEU A 315 25.89 21.60 -5.59
N SER A 316 26.29 22.77 -5.08
CA SER A 316 27.70 23.07 -4.78
C SER A 316 28.26 22.27 -3.61
N SER A 317 27.41 21.67 -2.79
CA SER A 317 27.79 20.84 -1.64
C SER A 317 28.04 19.37 -1.99
N ILE A 318 27.68 18.94 -3.22
CA ILE A 318 27.83 17.56 -3.66
C ILE A 318 29.23 17.33 -4.21
N ASP A 319 29.91 16.29 -3.73
CA ASP A 319 31.20 15.89 -4.24
C ASP A 319 31.07 15.46 -5.72
N LYS A 320 32.07 15.88 -6.52
CA LYS A 320 32.06 15.69 -7.98
C LYS A 320 31.88 14.22 -8.41
N ASP A 321 32.46 13.27 -7.68
CA ASP A 321 32.37 11.84 -7.93
C ASP A 321 31.01 11.24 -7.55
N GLN A 322 30.25 11.94 -6.69
CA GLN A 322 28.88 11.55 -6.35
C GLN A 322 27.84 12.00 -7.40
N LEU A 323 28.16 13.02 -8.20
CA LEU A 323 27.28 13.47 -9.27
C LEU A 323 27.04 12.37 -10.32
N PRO A 324 25.93 12.45 -11.08
CA PRO A 324 25.73 11.63 -12.28
C PRO A 324 26.88 11.82 -13.28
N GLU A 325 27.33 10.73 -13.92
CA GLU A 325 28.47 10.77 -14.86
C GLU A 325 28.39 11.91 -15.89
N PRO A 326 27.24 12.20 -16.53
CA PRO A 326 27.14 13.28 -17.50
C PRO A 326 27.48 14.66 -16.92
N LEU A 327 27.20 14.89 -15.62
CA LEU A 327 27.43 16.17 -14.98
C LEU A 327 28.86 16.33 -14.42
N GLN A 328 29.57 15.25 -14.17
CA GLN A 328 30.92 15.29 -13.57
C GLN A 328 31.94 16.11 -14.37
N ALA A 329 31.82 16.13 -15.69
CA ALA A 329 32.76 16.83 -16.57
C ALA A 329 32.39 18.31 -16.81
N MET A 330 31.19 18.75 -16.38
CA MET A 330 30.66 20.09 -16.64
C MET A 330 31.11 21.11 -15.60
N ALA A 331 31.11 22.39 -15.95
CA ALA A 331 31.26 23.48 -15.01
C ALA A 331 30.00 23.62 -14.13
N PRO A 332 30.11 24.14 -12.89
CA PRO A 332 28.96 24.29 -11.97
C PRO A 332 27.78 25.05 -12.56
N GLU A 333 28.07 26.08 -13.34
CA GLU A 333 27.04 26.88 -14.03
C GLU A 333 26.28 26.07 -15.09
N GLU A 334 26.98 25.22 -15.84
CA GLU A 334 26.39 24.32 -16.83
C GLU A 334 25.55 23.22 -16.16
N GLN A 335 26.04 22.68 -15.03
CA GLN A 335 25.28 21.71 -14.23
C GLN A 335 23.95 22.29 -13.75
N ALA A 336 23.95 23.52 -13.25
CA ALA A 336 22.76 24.21 -12.77
C ALA A 336 21.75 24.44 -13.92
N VAL A 337 22.21 24.79 -15.12
CA VAL A 337 21.36 24.96 -16.31
C VAL A 337 20.71 23.63 -16.68
N ILE A 338 21.46 22.54 -16.77
CA ILE A 338 20.91 21.21 -17.11
C ILE A 338 19.86 20.76 -16.08
N ILE A 339 20.10 20.99 -14.79
CA ILE A 339 19.13 20.63 -13.76
C ILE A 339 17.85 21.44 -13.90
N SER A 340 17.95 22.76 -14.13
CA SER A 340 16.79 23.64 -14.33
C SER A 340 15.98 23.26 -15.57
N GLU A 341 16.63 23.05 -16.71
CA GLU A 341 15.97 22.63 -17.95
C GLU A 341 15.31 21.24 -17.80
N THR A 342 15.94 20.35 -17.03
CA THR A 342 15.37 19.01 -16.76
C THR A 342 14.14 19.10 -15.86
N ALA A 343 14.17 19.99 -14.85
CA ALA A 343 13.01 20.24 -13.99
C ALA A 343 11.83 20.81 -14.81
N GLU A 344 12.07 21.83 -15.63
CA GLU A 344 11.04 22.43 -16.51
C GLU A 344 10.44 21.39 -17.48
N ARG A 345 11.30 20.55 -18.07
CA ARG A 345 10.85 19.46 -18.95
C ARG A 345 10.01 18.44 -18.19
N ARG A 346 10.38 18.11 -16.95
CA ARG A 346 9.63 17.20 -16.08
C ARG A 346 8.23 17.73 -15.79
N ASP A 347 8.13 18.99 -15.38
CA ASP A 347 6.86 19.64 -15.07
C ASP A 347 5.93 19.64 -16.29
N GLU A 348 6.46 19.93 -17.47
CA GLU A 348 5.68 19.91 -18.72
C GLU A 348 5.19 18.50 -19.07
N LEU A 349 6.03 17.46 -18.89
CA LEU A 349 5.64 16.06 -19.12
C LEU A 349 4.57 15.61 -18.13
N GLN A 350 4.70 15.95 -16.85
CA GLN A 350 3.70 15.64 -15.81
C GLN A 350 2.36 16.34 -16.12
N ARG A 351 2.40 17.61 -16.53
CA ARG A 351 1.19 18.35 -16.94
C ARG A 351 0.48 17.66 -18.11
N GLN A 352 1.20 17.26 -19.15
CA GLN A 352 0.64 16.55 -20.31
C GLN A 352 0.05 15.17 -19.90
N ILE A 353 0.73 14.43 -19.03
CA ILE A 353 0.22 13.16 -18.51
C ILE A 353 -1.09 13.38 -17.77
N ASN A 354 -1.16 14.37 -16.89
CA ASN A 354 -2.36 14.67 -16.10
C ASN A 354 -3.54 15.06 -16.99
N GLU A 355 -3.35 15.94 -17.97
CA GLU A 355 -4.37 16.34 -18.94
C GLU A 355 -4.94 15.15 -19.74
N LEU A 356 -4.06 14.25 -20.20
CA LEU A 356 -4.48 13.04 -20.92
C LEU A 356 -5.13 12.02 -19.99
N THR A 357 -4.72 11.94 -18.74
CA THR A 357 -5.31 11.06 -17.71
C THR A 357 -6.74 11.46 -17.40
N GLU A 358 -7.05 12.75 -17.29
CA GLU A 358 -8.43 13.23 -17.12
C GLU A 358 -9.32 12.86 -18.31
N GLN A 359 -8.81 13.03 -19.54
CA GLN A 359 -9.55 12.63 -20.74
C GLN A 359 -9.75 11.11 -20.80
N ARG A 360 -8.74 10.35 -20.40
CA ARG A 360 -8.80 8.89 -20.28
C ARG A 360 -9.85 8.45 -19.27
N SER A 361 -9.88 9.07 -18.09
CA SER A 361 -10.87 8.78 -17.04
C SER A 361 -12.29 8.99 -17.54
N THR A 362 -12.57 10.16 -18.13
CA THR A 362 -13.89 10.47 -18.71
C THR A 362 -14.31 9.46 -19.79
N TYR A 363 -13.36 9.02 -20.63
CA TYR A 363 -13.62 8.01 -21.65
C TYR A 363 -13.98 6.66 -21.04
N LEU A 364 -13.23 6.24 -19.99
CA LEU A 364 -13.46 4.98 -19.30
C LEU A 364 -14.79 4.97 -18.55
N GLU A 365 -15.14 6.03 -17.84
CA GLU A 365 -16.43 6.17 -17.16
C GLU A 365 -17.60 5.97 -18.14
N LYS A 366 -17.56 6.65 -19.28
CA LYS A 366 -18.56 6.46 -20.32
C LYS A 366 -18.63 5.03 -20.85
N LYS A 367 -17.48 4.39 -21.08
CA LYS A 367 -17.42 3.00 -21.56
C LYS A 367 -17.96 2.00 -20.55
N LEU A 368 -17.76 2.25 -19.28
CA LEU A 368 -18.28 1.41 -18.19
C LEU A 368 -19.77 1.57 -18.03
N GLU A 369 -20.29 2.80 -18.13
CA GLU A 369 -21.75 3.02 -18.14
C GLU A 369 -22.41 2.27 -19.30
N GLU A 370 -21.82 2.34 -20.51
CA GLU A 370 -22.28 1.60 -21.70
C GLU A 370 -22.26 0.07 -21.50
N ALA A 371 -21.31 -0.44 -20.74
CA ALA A 371 -21.13 -1.87 -20.46
C ALA A 371 -21.94 -2.39 -19.25
N GLY A 372 -22.67 -1.52 -18.53
CA GLY A 372 -23.46 -1.91 -17.36
C GLY A 372 -22.68 -1.97 -16.04
N GLY A 373 -21.46 -1.42 -16.02
CA GLY A 373 -20.60 -1.35 -14.85
C GLY A 373 -19.62 -2.53 -14.70
N ALA A 374 -18.54 -2.34 -13.95
CA ALA A 374 -17.50 -3.36 -13.70
C ALA A 374 -17.53 -3.88 -12.24
N ARG A 375 -18.70 -4.14 -11.70
CA ARG A 375 -18.96 -4.32 -10.25
C ARG A 375 -18.38 -5.59 -9.60
N ASP A 376 -17.77 -6.51 -10.32
CA ASP A 376 -17.29 -7.79 -9.76
C ASP A 376 -15.84 -8.11 -10.12
N SER A 377 -15.03 -7.09 -10.44
CA SER A 377 -13.61 -7.26 -10.73
C SER A 377 -12.75 -7.26 -9.46
N LEU A 378 -11.53 -7.79 -9.57
CA LEU A 378 -10.55 -7.84 -8.48
C LEU A 378 -10.27 -6.44 -7.90
N ASP A 379 -10.05 -5.46 -8.76
CA ASP A 379 -9.77 -4.09 -8.37
C ASP A 379 -10.97 -3.39 -7.70
N ASP A 380 -12.20 -3.65 -8.16
CA ASP A 380 -13.42 -3.15 -7.50
C ASP A 380 -13.55 -3.66 -6.05
N LYS A 381 -13.28 -4.96 -5.81
CA LYS A 381 -13.33 -5.53 -4.47
C LYS A 381 -12.25 -4.97 -3.55
N ILE A 382 -11.02 -4.80 -4.06
CA ILE A 382 -9.92 -4.19 -3.30
C ILE A 382 -10.27 -2.73 -2.99
N TYR A 383 -10.75 -1.97 -3.97
CA TYR A 383 -11.12 -0.57 -3.78
C TYR A 383 -12.22 -0.40 -2.73
N SER A 384 -13.27 -1.20 -2.84
CA SER A 384 -14.39 -1.13 -1.88
C SER A 384 -13.93 -1.36 -0.44
N ALA A 385 -13.02 -2.34 -0.22
CA ALA A 385 -12.43 -2.60 1.09
C ALA A 385 -11.54 -1.43 1.57
N VAL A 386 -10.65 -0.94 0.72
CA VAL A 386 -9.74 0.18 1.06
C VAL A 386 -10.55 1.42 1.41
N ARG A 387 -11.52 1.80 0.59
CA ARG A 387 -12.36 2.98 0.80
C ARG A 387 -13.09 2.93 2.14
N GLU A 388 -13.70 1.79 2.48
CA GLU A 388 -14.42 1.63 3.74
C GLU A 388 -13.46 1.63 4.94
N GLN A 389 -12.39 0.84 4.86
CA GLN A 389 -11.50 0.60 6.00
C GLN A 389 -10.57 1.78 6.26
N ALA A 390 -9.97 2.37 5.23
CA ALA A 390 -9.12 3.55 5.34
C ALA A 390 -9.92 4.81 5.69
N GLY A 391 -11.20 4.87 5.29
CA GLY A 391 -12.12 5.93 5.69
C GLY A 391 -12.29 6.06 7.20
N ARG A 392 -12.18 4.95 7.95
CA ARG A 392 -12.23 4.94 9.41
C ARG A 392 -11.01 5.62 10.06
N LEU A 393 -9.91 5.75 9.30
CA LEU A 393 -8.68 6.44 9.69
C LEU A 393 -8.58 7.86 9.09
N GLY A 394 -9.68 8.38 8.54
CA GLY A 394 -9.76 9.75 8.02
C GLY A 394 -9.31 9.92 6.58
N LEU A 395 -8.98 8.84 5.85
CA LEU A 395 -8.73 8.89 4.42
C LEU A 395 -10.06 9.00 3.67
N THR A 396 -10.31 10.13 3.02
CA THR A 396 -11.56 10.38 2.29
C THR A 396 -11.36 10.20 0.80
N TYR A 397 -12.26 9.46 0.19
CA TYR A 397 -12.34 9.21 -1.25
C TYR A 397 -13.60 9.85 -1.82
N GLU A 398 -13.54 10.42 -3.00
CA GLU A 398 -14.75 10.89 -3.69
C GLU A 398 -15.70 9.75 -4.01
N ALA A 399 -17.01 10.04 -4.04
CA ALA A 399 -18.05 9.02 -3.98
C ALA A 399 -18.07 8.06 -5.19
N ASP A 400 -17.56 8.48 -6.35
CA ASP A 400 -17.81 7.84 -7.64
C ASP A 400 -16.56 7.36 -8.40
N ALA A 401 -15.40 7.32 -7.76
CA ALA A 401 -14.16 7.00 -8.46
C ALA A 401 -13.67 5.58 -8.23
N PRO A 402 -13.96 4.62 -9.08
CA PRO A 402 -12.97 3.62 -9.43
C PRO A 402 -12.09 4.20 -10.54
N ALA A 403 -10.79 4.36 -10.28
CA ALA A 403 -9.82 4.60 -11.34
C ALA A 403 -9.65 3.30 -12.14
N TYR A 404 -10.33 3.19 -13.26
CA TYR A 404 -10.17 2.06 -14.19
C TYR A 404 -8.96 2.20 -15.09
#